data_390dad5276b65fb218a6b1069d5dd8de
#
_entry.id   390dad5276b65fb218a6b1069d5dd8de
#
_cell.length_a   1.000
_cell.length_b   1.000
_cell.length_c   1.000
_cell.angle_alpha   90.00
_cell.angle_beta   90.00
_cell.angle_gamma   90.00
#
_symmetry.space_group_name_H-M   'P 1'
#
loop_
_entity.id
_entity.type
_entity.pdbx_description
1 polymer ?
#
loop_
_entity_poly.entity_id
_entity_poly.type
_entity_poly.pdbx_seq_one_letter_code
_entity_poly.pdbx_strand_id
1 'polypeptide(L)'
;MKLPRKSATLPSLARSLGREGYRSVFMYGGDLNFTNQASFMYSTGWEELIWQKDMQLDAPTSKWGYADDVVVDLFGDEVEALGRAEQPFLAGLLTLSSHEPFEVPFAKFDDKLLNAMAFSDAQIGRLIDRLRESPVWNNLLVVLVADHGYPYPYDLAYNAPLRHRIPMIWLGGALATASRTVDTYASQIDICATLLAQMGLPHDEFDYSKNIFGATPPHKFGYYCFSDGFGVIDADGETVLFQTGPQSERLEWGKAMLQTTYEDIGRR
;
A
#
# COMPACT_ATOMS: atom_id res chain seq x y z
N MET A 1 -13.56 -7.90 7.53
CA MET A 1 -13.03 -9.16 6.93
C MET A 1 -14.11 -10.23 6.93
N LYS A 2 -14.43 -10.79 5.74
CA LYS A 2 -15.54 -11.79 5.60
C LYS A 2 -15.09 -13.25 5.83
N LEU A 3 -13.81 -13.56 5.64
CA LEU A 3 -13.27 -14.93 5.67
C LEU A 3 -11.97 -15.00 6.51
N PRO A 4 -12.03 -14.78 7.83
CA PRO A 4 -10.84 -14.61 8.67
C PRO A 4 -9.91 -15.83 8.68
N ARG A 5 -10.48 -17.04 8.69
CA ARG A 5 -9.66 -18.27 8.69
C ARG A 5 -8.88 -18.46 7.39
N LYS A 6 -9.51 -18.15 6.25
CA LYS A 6 -8.88 -18.23 4.93
C LYS A 6 -7.86 -17.12 4.72
N SER A 7 -8.17 -15.90 5.16
CA SER A 7 -7.23 -14.76 5.09
C SER A 7 -5.95 -15.01 5.88
N ALA A 8 -6.03 -15.72 7.02
CA ALA A 8 -4.88 -16.05 7.84
C ALA A 8 -3.88 -17.03 7.17
N THR A 9 -4.28 -17.70 6.10
CA THR A 9 -3.41 -18.63 5.34
C THR A 9 -2.80 -17.99 4.09
N LEU A 10 -3.18 -16.76 3.76
CA LEU A 10 -2.57 -16.03 2.65
C LEU A 10 -1.10 -15.66 2.96
N PRO A 11 -0.22 -15.71 1.98
CA PRO A 11 1.12 -15.15 2.13
C PRO A 11 1.01 -13.64 2.39
N SER A 12 1.92 -13.10 3.17
CA SER A 12 1.97 -11.67 3.48
C SER A 12 3.40 -11.21 3.69
N LEU A 13 3.65 -9.94 3.38
CA LEU A 13 4.96 -9.35 3.52
C LEU A 13 5.46 -9.39 4.97
N ALA A 14 4.60 -9.06 5.95
CA ALA A 14 4.96 -9.09 7.36
C ALA A 14 5.38 -10.49 7.82
N ARG A 15 4.65 -11.52 7.39
CA ARG A 15 4.99 -12.92 7.73
C ARG A 15 6.27 -13.39 7.04
N SER A 16 6.48 -13.04 5.77
CA SER A 16 7.69 -13.42 5.05
C SER A 16 8.92 -12.77 5.65
N LEU A 17 8.86 -11.47 5.94
CA LEU A 17 9.95 -10.76 6.62
C LEU A 17 10.14 -11.21 8.08
N GLY A 18 9.06 -11.54 8.81
CA GLY A 18 9.15 -12.10 10.16
C GLY A 18 9.94 -13.42 10.20
N ARG A 19 9.80 -14.29 9.17
CA ARG A 19 10.64 -15.51 9.03
C ARG A 19 12.13 -15.20 8.86
N GLU A 20 12.46 -14.03 8.35
CA GLU A 20 13.83 -13.51 8.20
C GLU A 20 14.29 -12.67 9.42
N GLY A 21 13.52 -12.71 10.52
CA GLY A 21 13.87 -12.04 11.77
C GLY A 21 13.49 -10.57 11.86
N TYR A 22 12.71 -10.04 10.91
CA TYR A 22 12.21 -8.67 10.97
C TYR A 22 11.13 -8.51 12.03
N ARG A 23 11.24 -7.50 12.89
CA ARG A 23 10.14 -7.01 13.72
C ARG A 23 9.17 -6.20 12.86
N SER A 24 7.87 -6.38 13.04
CA SER A 24 6.87 -5.65 12.27
C SER A 24 5.95 -4.81 13.15
N VAL A 25 5.86 -3.50 12.83
CA VAL A 25 5.02 -2.51 13.52
C VAL A 25 4.15 -1.82 12.49
N PHE A 26 2.84 -1.74 12.74
CA PHE A 26 1.90 -0.98 11.90
C PHE A 26 1.23 0.11 12.71
N MET A 27 1.23 1.34 12.17
CA MET A 27 0.66 2.51 12.83
C MET A 27 -0.50 3.09 12.03
N TYR A 28 -1.55 3.53 12.75
CA TYR A 28 -2.72 4.18 12.17
C TYR A 28 -3.33 5.17 13.15
N GLY A 29 -3.55 6.41 12.72
CA GLY A 29 -4.15 7.46 13.54
C GLY A 29 -5.62 7.26 13.90
N GLY A 30 -6.31 6.31 13.27
CA GLY A 30 -7.73 6.00 13.45
C GLY A 30 -8.01 4.72 14.23
N ASP A 31 -9.27 4.28 14.21
CA ASP A 31 -9.73 3.06 14.90
C ASP A 31 -9.60 1.82 14.01
N LEU A 32 -8.64 0.94 14.31
CA LEU A 32 -8.45 -0.34 13.61
C LEU A 32 -9.55 -1.38 13.88
N ASN A 33 -10.49 -1.15 14.79
CA ASN A 33 -11.68 -2.00 14.89
C ASN A 33 -12.65 -1.75 13.72
N PHE A 34 -12.60 -0.56 13.13
CA PHE A 34 -13.39 -0.27 11.94
C PHE A 34 -13.09 -1.31 10.84
N THR A 35 -14.12 -1.93 10.30
CA THR A 35 -14.03 -3.02 9.30
C THR A 35 -13.15 -4.22 9.68
N ASN A 36 -12.86 -4.42 10.99
CA ASN A 36 -11.99 -5.48 11.51
C ASN A 36 -10.54 -5.42 10.99
N GLN A 37 -9.99 -4.24 10.77
CA GLN A 37 -8.62 -4.06 10.26
C GLN A 37 -7.58 -4.66 11.22
N ALA A 38 -7.71 -4.45 12.55
CA ALA A 38 -6.79 -5.03 13.53
C ALA A 38 -6.70 -6.56 13.40
N SER A 39 -7.86 -7.23 13.28
CA SER A 39 -7.92 -8.67 13.09
C SER A 39 -7.24 -9.12 11.81
N PHE A 40 -7.38 -8.35 10.72
CA PHE A 40 -6.71 -8.61 9.45
C PHE A 40 -5.19 -8.46 9.58
N MET A 41 -4.71 -7.37 10.17
CA MET A 41 -3.28 -7.12 10.36
C MET A 41 -2.61 -8.21 11.19
N TYR A 42 -3.17 -8.57 12.35
CA TYR A 42 -2.64 -9.69 13.13
C TYR A 42 -2.68 -11.02 12.37
N SER A 43 -3.76 -11.30 11.63
CA SER A 43 -3.87 -12.54 10.85
C SER A 43 -2.89 -12.60 9.68
N THR A 44 -2.39 -11.48 9.21
CA THR A 44 -1.37 -11.38 8.16
C THR A 44 0.06 -11.25 8.71
N GLY A 45 0.25 -11.36 10.03
CA GLY A 45 1.56 -11.52 10.64
C GLY A 45 2.21 -10.25 11.18
N TRP A 46 1.49 -9.13 11.24
CA TRP A 46 1.98 -7.96 11.95
C TRP A 46 2.07 -8.26 13.45
N GLU A 47 3.20 -7.98 14.08
CA GLU A 47 3.47 -8.28 15.47
C GLU A 47 2.90 -7.21 16.40
N GLU A 48 3.01 -5.96 16.01
CA GLU A 48 2.57 -4.82 16.80
C GLU A 48 1.69 -3.88 15.99
N LEU A 49 0.59 -3.44 16.59
CA LEU A 49 -0.30 -2.43 16.04
C LEU A 49 -0.40 -1.27 17.01
N ILE A 50 0.03 -0.08 16.60
CA ILE A 50 -0.08 1.18 17.33
C ILE A 50 -1.15 2.01 16.62
N TRP A 51 -2.26 2.27 17.30
CA TRP A 51 -3.37 2.99 16.69
C TRP A 51 -4.03 3.95 17.69
N GLN A 52 -5.05 4.69 17.32
CA GLN A 52 -5.64 5.78 18.10
C GLN A 52 -5.79 5.48 19.61
N LYS A 53 -6.24 4.28 20.00
CA LYS A 53 -6.42 3.92 21.40
C LYS A 53 -5.12 3.86 22.21
N ASP A 54 -4.00 3.61 21.54
CA ASP A 54 -2.68 3.43 22.17
C ASP A 54 -1.90 4.76 22.19
N MET A 55 -2.36 5.76 21.38
CA MET A 55 -1.75 7.07 21.25
C MET A 55 -2.30 8.01 22.33
N GLN A 56 -1.42 8.55 23.18
CA GLN A 56 -1.77 9.57 24.17
C GLN A 56 -1.27 10.94 23.70
N LEU A 57 -1.82 11.41 22.56
CA LEU A 57 -1.43 12.67 21.96
C LEU A 57 -2.32 13.80 22.49
N ASP A 58 -1.70 14.91 22.89
CA ASP A 58 -2.42 16.16 23.23
C ASP A 58 -2.76 16.91 21.93
N ALA A 59 -3.66 16.33 21.17
CA ALA A 59 -4.09 16.84 19.88
C ALA A 59 -5.58 16.54 19.63
N PRO A 60 -6.28 17.40 18.91
CA PRO A 60 -7.68 17.17 18.55
C PRO A 60 -7.81 15.95 17.62
N THR A 61 -8.88 15.20 17.78
CA THR A 61 -9.25 14.12 16.88
C THR A 61 -10.40 14.52 15.98
N SER A 62 -10.35 14.10 14.73
CA SER A 62 -11.48 14.13 13.83
C SER A 62 -12.44 12.96 14.13
N LYS A 63 -13.52 12.86 13.36
CA LYS A 63 -14.40 11.68 13.35
C LYS A 63 -13.63 10.37 13.12
N TRP A 64 -12.52 10.42 12.41
CA TRP A 64 -11.75 9.25 11.99
C TRP A 64 -10.54 8.96 12.87
N GLY A 65 -10.06 9.95 13.61
CA GLY A 65 -8.90 9.82 14.49
C GLY A 65 -8.00 11.04 14.46
N TYR A 66 -6.74 10.83 14.82
CA TYR A 66 -5.70 11.86 14.81
C TYR A 66 -5.28 12.22 13.39
N ALA A 67 -4.98 13.50 13.16
CA ALA A 67 -4.48 13.98 11.88
C ALA A 67 -3.03 13.56 11.61
N ASP A 68 -2.64 13.56 10.32
CA ASP A 68 -1.34 13.05 9.89
C ASP A 68 -0.15 13.83 10.47
N ASP A 69 -0.30 15.12 10.81
CA ASP A 69 0.78 15.92 11.38
C ASP A 69 1.33 15.36 12.69
N VAL A 70 0.46 14.90 13.58
CA VAL A 70 0.88 14.33 14.87
C VAL A 70 1.21 12.84 14.76
N VAL A 71 0.52 12.10 13.90
CA VAL A 71 0.76 10.67 13.72
C VAL A 71 2.10 10.43 13.02
N VAL A 72 2.45 11.26 12.05
CA VAL A 72 3.73 11.20 11.33
C VAL A 72 4.91 11.46 12.26
N ASP A 73 4.78 12.37 13.22
CA ASP A 73 5.84 12.61 14.22
C ASP A 73 6.05 11.40 15.12
N LEU A 74 4.97 10.81 15.63
CA LEU A 74 5.03 9.58 16.42
C LEU A 74 5.61 8.41 15.61
N PHE A 75 5.23 8.29 14.35
CA PHE A 75 5.78 7.25 13.47
C PHE A 75 7.27 7.45 13.20
N GLY A 76 7.72 8.70 13.06
CA GLY A 76 9.14 9.04 12.95
C GLY A 76 9.92 8.63 14.19
N ASP A 77 9.39 8.89 15.39
CA ASP A 77 9.99 8.43 16.66
C ASP A 77 10.13 6.90 16.70
N GLU A 78 9.08 6.18 16.27
CA GLU A 78 9.10 4.72 16.23
C GLU A 78 10.11 4.17 15.23
N VAL A 79 10.16 4.72 14.00
CA VAL A 79 11.14 4.30 12.98
C VAL A 79 12.58 4.53 13.46
N GLU A 80 12.85 5.66 14.10
CA GLU A 80 14.17 5.93 14.67
C GLU A 80 14.50 5.00 15.86
N ALA A 81 13.51 4.64 16.69
CA ALA A 81 13.68 3.69 17.78
C ALA A 81 13.98 2.28 17.25
N LEU A 82 13.24 1.83 16.24
CA LEU A 82 13.49 0.58 15.54
C LEU A 82 14.87 0.56 14.87
N GLY A 83 15.27 1.67 14.25
CA GLY A 83 16.57 1.81 13.61
C GLY A 83 17.77 1.79 14.58
N ARG A 84 17.56 2.08 15.87
CA ARG A 84 18.58 1.93 16.92
C ARG A 84 18.69 0.51 17.46
N ALA A 85 17.71 -0.34 17.22
CA ALA A 85 17.77 -1.75 17.55
C ALA A 85 18.64 -2.50 16.55
N GLU A 86 19.28 -3.59 16.98
CA GLU A 86 20.08 -4.44 16.07
C GLU A 86 19.21 -5.32 15.17
N GLN A 87 17.90 -5.40 15.44
CA GLN A 87 16.95 -6.22 14.70
C GLN A 87 16.43 -5.47 13.47
N PRO A 88 16.41 -6.08 12.28
CA PRO A 88 15.77 -5.49 11.13
C PRO A 88 14.26 -5.33 11.35
N PHE A 89 13.64 -4.37 10.67
CA PHE A 89 12.23 -4.06 10.89
C PHE A 89 11.43 -3.79 9.62
N LEU A 90 10.12 -4.00 9.72
CA LEU A 90 9.09 -3.55 8.81
C LEU A 90 8.18 -2.58 9.55
N ALA A 91 8.17 -1.32 9.19
CA ALA A 91 7.25 -0.33 9.72
C ALA A 91 6.24 0.09 8.65
N GLY A 92 4.95 0.08 8.99
CA GLY A 92 3.87 0.52 8.11
C GLY A 92 3.09 1.67 8.73
N LEU A 93 2.78 2.69 7.93
CA LEU A 93 1.90 3.80 8.31
C LEU A 93 0.77 3.93 7.30
N LEU A 94 -0.47 3.97 7.78
CA LEU A 94 -1.62 4.38 6.99
C LEU A 94 -1.96 5.83 7.37
N THR A 95 -1.89 6.75 6.38
CA THR A 95 -2.30 8.15 6.56
C THR A 95 -3.82 8.27 6.58
N LEU A 96 -4.34 9.35 7.17
CA LEU A 96 -5.77 9.52 7.40
C LEU A 96 -6.32 10.87 6.90
N SER A 97 -5.50 11.92 6.90
CA SER A 97 -5.99 13.30 6.68
C SER A 97 -6.50 13.55 5.26
N SER A 98 -6.09 12.72 4.28
CA SER A 98 -6.61 12.77 2.92
C SER A 98 -7.97 12.07 2.74
N HIS A 99 -8.58 11.55 3.81
CA HIS A 99 -9.91 10.93 3.80
C HIS A 99 -11.03 11.99 3.95
N GLU A 100 -12.20 11.71 3.39
CA GLU A 100 -13.41 12.53 3.61
C GLU A 100 -13.70 12.70 5.12
N PRO A 101 -14.11 13.86 5.57
CA PRO A 101 -14.62 15.05 4.87
C PRO A 101 -13.56 16.07 4.44
N PHE A 102 -12.26 15.70 4.35
CA PHE A 102 -11.16 16.54 3.90
C PHE A 102 -10.94 17.81 4.77
N GLU A 103 -11.11 17.64 6.07
CA GLU A 103 -10.94 18.72 7.06
C GLU A 103 -9.53 18.71 7.63
N VAL A 104 -8.69 19.62 7.16
CA VAL A 104 -7.29 19.76 7.57
C VAL A 104 -6.98 21.22 7.93
N PRO A 105 -6.02 21.49 8.82
CA PRO A 105 -5.58 22.86 9.15
C PRO A 105 -4.69 23.44 8.04
N PHE A 106 -5.16 23.40 6.80
CA PHE A 106 -4.40 23.75 5.63
C PHE A 106 -5.32 24.34 4.55
N ALA A 107 -5.03 25.52 4.05
CA ALA A 107 -5.90 26.28 3.14
C ALA A 107 -5.06 26.97 2.06
N LYS A 108 -4.41 26.18 1.19
CA LYS A 108 -3.67 26.68 0.03
C LYS A 108 -4.53 26.78 -1.23
N PHE A 109 -5.62 26.01 -1.28
CA PHE A 109 -6.49 25.89 -2.44
C PHE A 109 -7.93 26.17 -2.05
N ASP A 110 -8.77 26.56 -3.00
CA ASP A 110 -10.23 26.71 -2.79
C ASP A 110 -10.95 25.36 -2.65
N ASP A 111 -10.25 24.27 -2.97
CA ASP A 111 -10.77 22.89 -2.96
C ASP A 111 -10.30 22.13 -1.71
N LYS A 112 -11.24 21.61 -0.92
CA LYS A 112 -10.95 20.85 0.30
C LYS A 112 -10.14 19.58 0.06
N LEU A 113 -10.44 18.85 -1.03
CA LEU A 113 -9.70 17.63 -1.38
C LEU A 113 -8.24 17.97 -1.67
N LEU A 114 -7.98 19.01 -2.47
CA LEU A 114 -6.61 19.43 -2.76
C LEU A 114 -5.86 19.89 -1.51
N ASN A 115 -6.54 20.56 -0.59
CA ASN A 115 -5.96 20.93 0.70
C ASN A 115 -5.59 19.69 1.52
N ALA A 116 -6.48 18.70 1.59
CA ALA A 116 -6.25 17.46 2.33
C ALA A 116 -5.10 16.64 1.75
N MET A 117 -5.06 16.48 0.42
CA MET A 117 -3.96 15.81 -0.28
C MET A 117 -2.62 16.53 -0.06
N ALA A 118 -2.60 17.86 -0.21
CA ALA A 118 -1.39 18.65 0.00
C ALA A 118 -0.95 18.69 1.47
N PHE A 119 -1.88 18.56 2.41
CA PHE A 119 -1.55 18.43 3.82
C PHE A 119 -0.84 17.10 4.10
N SER A 120 -1.42 15.97 3.68
CA SER A 120 -0.79 14.65 3.86
C SER A 120 0.56 14.56 3.15
N ASP A 121 0.67 15.08 1.91
CA ASP A 121 1.93 15.15 1.17
C ASP A 121 3.01 15.94 1.94
N ALA A 122 2.63 17.11 2.51
CA ALA A 122 3.55 17.90 3.31
C ALA A 122 4.01 17.17 4.59
N GLN A 123 3.13 16.40 5.24
CA GLN A 123 3.51 15.62 6.42
C GLN A 123 4.44 14.45 6.05
N ILE A 124 4.16 13.75 4.96
CA ILE A 124 5.07 12.72 4.42
C ILE A 124 6.43 13.32 4.07
N GLY A 125 6.44 14.48 3.39
CA GLY A 125 7.68 15.20 3.08
C GLY A 125 8.51 15.50 4.33
N ARG A 126 7.86 16.03 5.39
CA ARG A 126 8.49 16.32 6.68
C ARG A 126 9.08 15.07 7.35
N LEU A 127 8.37 13.94 7.30
CA LEU A 127 8.88 12.65 7.77
C LEU A 127 10.13 12.23 7.01
N ILE A 128 10.09 12.29 5.68
CA ILE A 128 11.23 11.91 4.84
C ILE A 128 12.46 12.80 5.12
N ASP A 129 12.26 14.10 5.26
CA ASP A 129 13.37 15.02 5.58
C ASP A 129 13.96 14.72 6.95
N ARG A 130 13.14 14.47 7.97
CA ARG A 130 13.59 14.02 9.29
C ARG A 130 14.40 12.72 9.22
N LEU A 131 13.87 11.70 8.52
CA LEU A 131 14.54 10.41 8.41
C LEU A 131 15.86 10.49 7.64
N ARG A 132 15.98 11.40 6.66
CA ARG A 132 17.24 11.67 5.93
C ARG A 132 18.35 12.17 6.83
N GLU A 133 18.01 12.91 7.88
CA GLU A 133 18.95 13.42 8.87
C GLU A 133 19.31 12.36 9.93
N SER A 134 18.56 11.28 10.01
CA SER A 134 18.76 10.19 10.96
C SER A 134 19.71 9.10 10.41
N PRO A 135 20.55 8.48 11.26
CA PRO A 135 21.40 7.34 10.85
C PRO A 135 20.64 6.17 10.23
N VAL A 136 19.34 5.99 10.57
CA VAL A 136 18.51 4.92 10.03
C VAL A 136 18.40 5.00 8.51
N TRP A 137 18.46 6.20 7.93
CA TRP A 137 18.31 6.43 6.49
C TRP A 137 19.24 5.60 5.62
N ASN A 138 20.48 5.40 6.06
CA ASN A 138 21.50 4.72 5.25
C ASN A 138 21.13 3.28 4.87
N ASN A 139 20.30 2.63 5.69
CA ASN A 139 19.82 1.26 5.44
C ASN A 139 18.29 1.18 5.40
N LEU A 140 17.62 2.29 5.15
CA LEU A 140 16.17 2.37 5.07
C LEU A 140 15.72 2.35 3.61
N LEU A 141 14.74 1.49 3.29
CA LEU A 141 13.92 1.57 2.10
C LEU A 141 12.54 2.06 2.49
N VAL A 142 12.08 3.12 1.87
CA VAL A 142 10.73 3.65 2.03
C VAL A 142 9.93 3.40 0.75
N VAL A 143 8.76 2.81 0.87
CA VAL A 143 7.81 2.61 -0.22
C VAL A 143 6.56 3.44 0.08
N LEU A 144 6.32 4.45 -0.74
CA LEU A 144 5.09 5.23 -0.72
C LEU A 144 4.15 4.69 -1.78
N VAL A 145 2.95 4.35 -1.41
CA VAL A 145 1.93 3.83 -2.33
C VAL A 145 0.55 4.29 -1.87
N ALA A 146 -0.31 4.72 -2.80
CA ALA A 146 -1.69 5.01 -2.47
C ALA A 146 -2.48 3.70 -2.27
N ASP A 147 -3.46 3.71 -1.38
CA ASP A 147 -4.38 2.59 -1.14
C ASP A 147 -5.36 2.39 -2.32
N HIS A 148 -5.81 3.49 -2.92
CA HIS A 148 -6.63 3.50 -4.14
C HIS A 148 -6.50 4.83 -4.89
N GLY A 149 -6.98 4.88 -6.13
CA GLY A 149 -7.11 6.10 -6.90
C GLY A 149 -8.38 6.88 -6.54
N TYR A 150 -8.48 8.12 -7.03
CA TYR A 150 -9.61 9.02 -6.79
C TYR A 150 -10.10 9.67 -8.10
N PRO A 151 -11.41 9.90 -8.30
CA PRO A 151 -11.96 10.46 -9.54
C PRO A 151 -11.80 11.99 -9.61
N TYR A 152 -10.57 12.50 -9.53
CA TYR A 152 -10.26 13.92 -9.57
C TYR A 152 -9.15 14.18 -10.59
N PRO A 153 -9.16 15.29 -11.34
CA PRO A 153 -10.18 16.38 -11.37
C PRO A 153 -11.39 16.06 -12.26
N TYR A 154 -11.45 14.86 -12.81
CA TYR A 154 -12.48 14.42 -13.75
C TYR A 154 -13.51 13.55 -13.02
N ASP A 155 -14.76 13.63 -13.44
CA ASP A 155 -15.81 12.70 -13.01
C ASP A 155 -15.61 11.36 -13.75
N LEU A 156 -14.67 10.56 -13.25
CA LEU A 156 -14.33 9.27 -13.84
C LEU A 156 -15.31 8.20 -13.40
N ALA A 157 -15.81 7.44 -14.36
CA ALA A 157 -16.62 6.27 -14.09
C ALA A 157 -15.90 5.30 -13.13
N TYR A 158 -16.67 4.61 -12.29
CA TYR A 158 -16.15 3.72 -11.26
C TYR A 158 -15.20 2.64 -11.78
N ASN A 159 -15.44 2.17 -13.00
CA ASN A 159 -14.65 1.14 -13.68
C ASN A 159 -13.55 1.71 -14.60
N ALA A 160 -13.41 3.03 -14.70
CA ALA A 160 -12.42 3.64 -15.59
C ALA A 160 -10.98 3.33 -15.14
N PRO A 161 -10.09 2.90 -16.04
CA PRO A 161 -8.69 2.57 -15.69
C PRO A 161 -7.95 3.72 -15.01
N LEU A 162 -8.16 4.94 -15.47
CA LEU A 162 -7.50 6.12 -14.90
C LEU A 162 -7.88 6.35 -13.43
N ARG A 163 -9.10 5.95 -13.01
CA ARG A 163 -9.53 6.01 -11.60
C ARG A 163 -8.74 5.06 -10.71
N HIS A 164 -8.20 3.98 -11.25
CA HIS A 164 -7.45 2.96 -10.51
C HIS A 164 -5.92 3.15 -10.63
N ARG A 165 -5.50 4.18 -11.37
CA ARG A 165 -4.07 4.52 -11.46
C ARG A 165 -3.61 5.21 -10.19
N ILE A 166 -2.61 4.64 -9.54
CA ILE A 166 -2.00 5.15 -8.31
C ILE A 166 -0.50 5.35 -8.48
N PRO A 167 0.10 6.32 -7.76
CA PRO A 167 1.54 6.44 -7.68
C PRO A 167 2.14 5.38 -6.76
N MET A 168 3.37 4.94 -7.07
CA MET A 168 4.24 4.22 -6.17
C MET A 168 5.64 4.79 -6.28
N ILE A 169 6.24 5.19 -5.15
CA ILE A 169 7.56 5.82 -5.09
C ILE A 169 8.43 5.02 -4.12
N TRP A 170 9.62 4.64 -4.57
CA TRP A 170 10.64 4.03 -3.74
C TRP A 170 11.76 5.03 -3.50
N LEU A 171 12.16 5.20 -2.24
CA LEU A 171 13.23 6.09 -1.83
C LEU A 171 13.93 5.54 -0.58
N GLY A 172 15.07 6.11 -0.22
CA GLY A 172 15.84 5.70 0.95
C GLY A 172 17.30 5.43 0.62
N GLY A 173 18.12 5.41 1.63
CA GLY A 173 19.57 5.18 1.50
C GLY A 173 19.92 3.75 1.09
N ALA A 174 19.02 2.79 1.28
CA ALA A 174 19.20 1.41 0.84
C ALA A 174 19.10 1.24 -0.69
N LEU A 175 18.60 2.24 -1.43
CA LEU A 175 18.53 2.16 -2.89
C LEU A 175 19.90 2.35 -3.53
N ALA A 176 20.39 1.32 -4.21
CA ALA A 176 21.68 1.34 -4.93
C ALA A 176 21.59 1.98 -6.34
N THR A 177 20.42 2.43 -6.77
CA THR A 177 20.19 2.93 -8.13
C THR A 177 19.95 4.44 -8.15
N ALA A 178 20.34 5.09 -9.24
CA ALA A 178 19.96 6.47 -9.49
C ALA A 178 18.44 6.61 -9.69
N SER A 179 17.91 7.82 -9.45
CA SER A 179 16.49 8.13 -9.69
C SER A 179 16.11 7.80 -11.13
N ARG A 180 15.01 7.07 -11.30
CA ARG A 180 14.44 6.69 -12.61
C ARG A 180 12.94 6.51 -12.53
N THR A 181 12.28 6.67 -13.65
CA THR A 181 10.88 6.24 -13.85
C THR A 181 10.84 4.77 -14.26
N VAL A 182 9.86 4.03 -13.76
CA VAL A 182 9.61 2.64 -14.11
C VAL A 182 8.25 2.57 -14.81
N ASP A 183 8.26 2.23 -16.09
CA ASP A 183 7.06 2.20 -16.96
C ASP A 183 6.42 0.81 -17.05
N THR A 184 6.77 -0.11 -16.14
CA THR A 184 6.20 -1.45 -16.10
C THR A 184 4.77 -1.38 -15.55
N TYR A 185 3.82 -1.94 -16.29
CA TYR A 185 2.46 -2.11 -15.79
C TYR A 185 2.43 -3.08 -14.62
N ALA A 186 1.88 -2.62 -13.50
CA ALA A 186 1.89 -3.33 -12.24
C ALA A 186 0.59 -3.08 -11.45
N SER A 187 0.38 -3.88 -10.42
CA SER A 187 -0.67 -3.72 -9.43
C SER A 187 -0.05 -3.65 -8.03
N GLN A 188 -0.79 -3.22 -7.02
CA GLN A 188 -0.31 -3.19 -5.63
C GLN A 188 0.16 -4.57 -5.14
N ILE A 189 -0.47 -5.65 -5.60
CA ILE A 189 -0.06 -7.03 -5.28
C ILE A 189 1.38 -7.33 -5.68
N ASP A 190 1.93 -6.64 -6.69
CA ASP A 190 3.28 -6.85 -7.20
C ASP A 190 4.37 -6.29 -6.27
N ILE A 191 3.99 -5.52 -5.25
CA ILE A 191 4.92 -4.99 -4.25
C ILE A 191 5.63 -6.13 -3.51
N CYS A 192 4.89 -7.17 -3.11
CA CYS A 192 5.44 -8.26 -2.31
C CYS A 192 6.58 -8.99 -3.05
N ALA A 193 6.31 -9.54 -4.23
CA ALA A 193 7.33 -10.27 -4.99
C ALA A 193 8.47 -9.35 -5.43
N THR A 194 8.17 -8.09 -5.79
CA THR A 194 9.18 -7.12 -6.19
C THR A 194 10.13 -6.81 -5.02
N LEU A 195 9.59 -6.46 -3.86
CA LEU A 195 10.37 -6.11 -2.69
C LEU A 195 11.23 -7.29 -2.23
N LEU A 196 10.64 -8.46 -2.03
CA LEU A 196 11.37 -9.65 -1.59
C LEU A 196 12.47 -10.03 -2.59
N ALA A 197 12.19 -9.96 -3.90
CA ALA A 197 13.20 -10.21 -4.92
C ALA A 197 14.38 -9.22 -4.87
N GLN A 198 14.12 -7.91 -4.63
CA GLN A 198 15.18 -6.92 -4.48
C GLN A 198 16.00 -7.14 -3.20
N MET A 199 15.42 -7.77 -2.19
CA MET A 199 16.10 -8.18 -0.96
C MET A 199 16.82 -9.54 -1.09
N GLY A 200 16.69 -10.23 -2.23
CA GLY A 200 17.24 -11.58 -2.43
C GLY A 200 16.49 -12.66 -1.65
N LEU A 201 15.24 -12.42 -1.25
CA LEU A 201 14.43 -13.31 -0.46
C LEU A 201 13.45 -14.13 -1.32
N PRO A 202 13.06 -15.36 -0.88
CA PRO A 202 12.05 -16.17 -1.56
C PRO A 202 10.72 -15.43 -1.66
N HIS A 203 10.07 -15.55 -2.82
CA HIS A 203 8.76 -14.93 -3.07
C HIS A 203 7.81 -15.83 -3.89
N ASP A 204 8.16 -17.11 -4.05
CA ASP A 204 7.39 -18.06 -4.85
C ASP A 204 6.00 -18.36 -4.26
N GLU A 205 5.78 -18.06 -2.97
CA GLU A 205 4.47 -18.22 -2.32
C GLU A 205 3.43 -17.16 -2.73
N PHE A 206 3.85 -16.10 -3.45
CA PHE A 206 2.99 -15.01 -3.89
C PHE A 206 2.53 -15.23 -5.34
N ASP A 207 1.68 -16.21 -5.56
CA ASP A 207 1.21 -16.65 -6.88
C ASP A 207 0.64 -15.54 -7.78
N TYR A 208 0.10 -14.47 -7.19
CA TYR A 208 -0.51 -13.33 -7.91
C TYR A 208 0.42 -12.14 -8.08
N SER A 209 1.58 -12.17 -7.45
CA SER A 209 2.55 -11.07 -7.44
C SER A 209 3.71 -11.36 -8.38
N LYS A 210 4.10 -10.40 -9.18
CA LYS A 210 5.30 -10.52 -10.01
C LYS A 210 6.41 -9.57 -9.54
N ASN A 211 7.65 -9.98 -9.72
CA ASN A 211 8.78 -9.05 -9.65
C ASN A 211 8.78 -8.16 -10.89
N ILE A 212 8.47 -6.87 -10.73
CA ILE A 212 8.38 -5.91 -11.85
C ILE A 212 9.75 -5.60 -12.49
N PHE A 213 10.83 -5.94 -11.82
CA PHE A 213 12.21 -5.81 -12.34
C PHE A 213 12.78 -7.13 -12.88
N GLY A 214 11.99 -8.20 -12.83
CA GLY A 214 12.40 -9.50 -13.36
C GLY A 214 12.57 -9.49 -14.88
N ALA A 215 13.55 -10.22 -15.39
CA ALA A 215 13.77 -10.32 -16.84
C ALA A 215 12.60 -11.01 -17.56
N THR A 216 11.93 -11.95 -16.89
CA THR A 216 10.83 -12.74 -17.43
C THR A 216 9.67 -12.81 -16.42
N PRO A 217 8.93 -11.70 -16.20
CA PRO A 217 7.79 -11.76 -15.30
C PRO A 217 6.70 -12.70 -15.86
N PRO A 218 5.92 -13.38 -15.00
CA PRO A 218 4.88 -14.31 -15.43
C PRO A 218 3.80 -13.66 -16.30
N HIS A 219 3.59 -12.36 -16.12
CA HIS A 219 2.71 -11.54 -16.96
C HIS A 219 3.21 -10.09 -17.01
N LYS A 220 2.78 -9.33 -18.04
CA LYS A 220 3.21 -7.95 -18.30
C LYS A 220 2.07 -6.93 -18.14
N PHE A 221 0.97 -7.30 -17.51
CA PHE A 221 -0.18 -6.43 -17.34
C PHE A 221 -0.35 -5.98 -15.89
N GLY A 222 -1.06 -4.86 -15.69
CA GLY A 222 -1.67 -4.46 -14.42
C GLY A 222 -3.11 -4.99 -14.35
N TYR A 223 -3.54 -5.38 -13.15
CA TYR A 223 -4.87 -5.91 -12.87
C TYR A 223 -5.50 -5.17 -11.70
N TYR A 224 -6.78 -4.81 -11.82
CA TYR A 224 -7.56 -4.23 -10.73
C TYR A 224 -8.98 -4.77 -10.71
N CYS A 225 -9.60 -4.77 -9.53
CA CYS A 225 -10.98 -5.21 -9.34
C CYS A 225 -11.87 -4.04 -8.93
N PHE A 226 -13.14 -4.14 -9.30
CA PHE A 226 -14.24 -3.31 -8.79
C PHE A 226 -15.46 -4.19 -8.54
N SER A 227 -16.57 -3.62 -8.00
CA SER A 227 -17.70 -4.42 -7.49
C SER A 227 -18.23 -5.47 -8.44
N ASP A 228 -18.25 -5.20 -9.74
CA ASP A 228 -18.94 -6.03 -10.74
C ASP A 228 -17.99 -6.55 -11.82
N GLY A 229 -16.68 -6.34 -11.68
CA GLY A 229 -15.75 -6.70 -12.72
C GLY A 229 -14.29 -6.45 -12.40
N PHE A 230 -13.49 -6.42 -13.45
CA PHE A 230 -12.06 -6.18 -13.39
C PHE A 230 -11.57 -5.36 -14.58
N GLY A 231 -10.39 -4.78 -14.45
CA GLY A 231 -9.65 -4.21 -15.54
C GLY A 231 -8.27 -4.86 -15.71
N VAL A 232 -7.84 -4.99 -16.94
CA VAL A 232 -6.50 -5.43 -17.34
C VAL A 232 -5.91 -4.37 -18.26
N ILE A 233 -4.69 -3.93 -17.98
CA ILE A 233 -3.98 -2.92 -18.73
C ILE A 233 -2.54 -3.34 -18.99
N ASP A 234 -2.05 -3.15 -20.20
CA ASP A 234 -0.67 -3.35 -20.60
C ASP A 234 -0.21 -2.26 -21.59
N ALA A 235 0.98 -2.41 -22.19
CA ALA A 235 1.54 -1.46 -23.13
C ALA A 235 0.72 -1.29 -24.41
N ASP A 236 -0.07 -2.30 -24.80
CA ASP A 236 -0.84 -2.32 -26.05
C ASP A 236 -2.29 -1.85 -25.87
N GLY A 237 -2.75 -1.66 -24.62
CA GLY A 237 -4.09 -1.12 -24.33
C GLY A 237 -4.70 -1.67 -23.06
N GLU A 238 -6.01 -1.50 -22.94
CA GLU A 238 -6.79 -1.84 -21.76
C GLU A 238 -8.05 -2.64 -22.11
N THR A 239 -8.49 -3.46 -21.17
CA THR A 239 -9.81 -4.13 -21.23
C THR A 239 -10.44 -4.03 -19.86
N VAL A 240 -11.66 -3.54 -19.80
CA VAL A 240 -12.48 -3.49 -18.59
C VAL A 240 -13.67 -4.40 -18.80
N LEU A 241 -13.80 -5.42 -17.95
CA LEU A 241 -14.95 -6.30 -17.96
C LEU A 241 -16.02 -5.78 -17.01
N PHE A 242 -17.16 -5.44 -17.60
CA PHE A 242 -18.42 -5.19 -16.89
C PHE A 242 -19.50 -6.08 -17.54
N GLN A 243 -19.72 -7.27 -17.00
CA GLN A 243 -20.68 -8.30 -17.43
C GLN A 243 -20.52 -8.83 -18.88
N THR A 244 -20.30 -7.97 -19.87
CA THR A 244 -20.07 -8.37 -21.28
C THR A 244 -19.05 -7.44 -21.90
N GLY A 245 -17.87 -7.94 -22.15
CA GLY A 245 -16.80 -7.23 -22.87
C GLY A 245 -16.52 -7.87 -24.24
N PRO A 246 -15.88 -7.15 -25.16
CA PRO A 246 -15.39 -7.75 -26.40
C PRO A 246 -14.39 -8.86 -26.09
N GLN A 247 -14.41 -9.93 -26.89
CA GLN A 247 -13.44 -11.00 -26.76
C GLN A 247 -12.05 -10.45 -27.06
N SER A 248 -11.12 -10.63 -26.12
CA SER A 248 -9.72 -10.22 -26.27
C SER A 248 -8.84 -11.09 -25.39
N GLU A 249 -7.56 -11.14 -25.69
CA GLU A 249 -6.58 -11.86 -24.90
C GLU A 249 -6.53 -11.30 -23.46
N ARG A 250 -6.63 -9.97 -23.29
CA ARG A 250 -6.71 -9.33 -21.95
C ARG A 250 -7.94 -9.77 -21.17
N LEU A 251 -9.06 -9.96 -21.85
CA LEU A 251 -10.27 -10.46 -21.19
C LEU A 251 -10.05 -11.87 -20.64
N GLU A 252 -9.39 -12.74 -21.38
CA GLU A 252 -9.08 -14.08 -20.91
C GLU A 252 -8.06 -14.09 -19.76
N TRP A 253 -7.06 -13.22 -19.78
CA TRP A 253 -6.13 -13.03 -18.67
C TRP A 253 -6.85 -12.58 -17.40
N GLY A 254 -7.73 -11.58 -17.49
CA GLY A 254 -8.50 -11.09 -16.37
C GLY A 254 -9.45 -12.15 -15.79
N LYS A 255 -10.12 -12.92 -16.65
CA LYS A 255 -10.94 -14.07 -16.22
C LYS A 255 -10.09 -15.12 -15.51
N ALA A 256 -8.91 -15.44 -16.03
CA ALA A 256 -8.00 -16.40 -15.41
C ALA A 256 -7.54 -15.93 -14.03
N MET A 257 -7.16 -14.66 -13.88
CA MET A 257 -6.81 -14.06 -12.58
C MET A 257 -7.98 -14.17 -11.59
N LEU A 258 -9.18 -13.80 -12.00
CA LEU A 258 -10.36 -13.85 -11.15
C LEU A 258 -10.72 -15.30 -10.75
N GLN A 259 -10.71 -16.22 -11.72
CA GLN A 259 -10.98 -17.64 -11.48
C GLN A 259 -9.96 -18.23 -10.49
N THR A 260 -8.68 -18.01 -10.72
CA THR A 260 -7.61 -18.52 -9.86
C THR A 260 -7.75 -17.99 -8.45
N THR A 261 -8.11 -16.71 -8.29
CA THR A 261 -8.37 -16.10 -6.97
C THR A 261 -9.53 -16.78 -6.25
N TYR A 262 -10.64 -17.05 -6.93
CA TYR A 262 -11.79 -17.75 -6.34
C TYR A 262 -11.46 -19.20 -5.99
N GLU A 263 -10.74 -19.93 -6.85
CA GLU A 263 -10.32 -21.29 -6.59
C GLU A 263 -9.36 -21.39 -5.40
N ASP A 264 -8.40 -20.46 -5.30
CA ASP A 264 -7.46 -20.39 -4.19
C ASP A 264 -8.21 -20.14 -2.86
N ILE A 265 -9.08 -19.12 -2.82
CA ILE A 265 -9.91 -18.87 -1.64
C ILE A 265 -10.82 -20.08 -1.35
N GLY A 266 -11.28 -20.78 -2.38
CA GLY A 266 -12.07 -22.00 -2.22
C GLY A 266 -11.30 -23.11 -1.51
N ARG A 267 -10.04 -23.33 -1.89
CA ARG A 267 -9.15 -24.36 -1.35
C ARG A 267 -8.64 -24.08 0.06
N ARG A 268 -8.40 -22.80 0.40
CA ARG A 268 -8.03 -22.37 1.76
C ARG A 268 -9.23 -22.50 2.71
#